data_7f4775661673a3a7673796f19478f757
#
_entry.id   7f4775661673a3a7673796f19478f757
#
_cell.length_a   1.000
_cell.length_b   1.000
_cell.length_c   1.000
_cell.angle_alpha   90.00
_cell.angle_beta   90.00
_cell.angle_gamma   90.00
#
_symmetry.space_group_name_H-M   'P 1'
#
loop_
_entity.id
_entity.type
_entity.pdbx_description
1 polymer ?
#
loop_
_entity_poly.entity_id
_entity_poly.type
_entity_poly.pdbx_seq_one_letter_code
_entity_poly.pdbx_strand_id
1 'polypeptide(L)'
;MATRIFKLTAATAKYLDALPREDAVLVVKSEHKVRKMFIDVLEQALYERTDTRAAFAAIGDYFKSMVPDPAFGEKVDAELKALRHYVDEGVVYRPAFATIRDYVLGKCARLCAETVHAVVGGTFVDGAEVMVCEEDQGALRVDWATSMQRLKERTAEPGMYVISSGYGHNSLGYSIRLGRRGEDLMALTIAAEAGTPAEYYVLGDKILDIPAMTYEEAAVFCSVEDGALAPAALLPMMKANLPIFFHDLADPSRMSVVSATKPASEHAVTGYVIEDGFALVNVRGIGLVGKVGVSSSIFGALARGGVNIRYISQPSSEFCITVAVAQADLKAALSALYNDGQVSMDDAVEVVEDVCLLSVCGNGMKNVPGTSGRIYSALGVYGVNIISAAQGGDELTISFVIKRTDREAAEEALAIL
;
A
#
# COMPACT_ATOMS: atom_id res chain seq x y z
N MET A 1 -17.00 -17.59 10.27
CA MET A 1 -17.40 -16.72 9.13
C MET A 1 -16.12 -16.31 8.43
N ALA A 2 -15.96 -16.58 7.13
CA ALA A 2 -14.77 -16.26 6.36
C ALA A 2 -14.63 -14.73 6.20
N THR A 3 -13.38 -14.22 6.16
CA THR A 3 -13.13 -12.81 5.84
C THR A 3 -12.64 -12.70 4.41
N ARG A 4 -13.42 -12.04 3.56
CA ARG A 4 -13.14 -11.82 2.15
C ARG A 4 -12.81 -10.37 1.90
N ILE A 5 -11.84 -10.12 1.04
CA ILE A 5 -11.37 -8.79 0.71
C ILE A 5 -11.49 -8.56 -0.80
N PHE A 6 -12.13 -7.47 -1.17
CA PHE A 6 -12.39 -7.13 -2.56
C PHE A 6 -12.05 -5.65 -2.81
N LYS A 7 -11.22 -5.38 -3.82
CA LYS A 7 -10.92 -4.02 -4.27
C LYS A 7 -11.85 -3.65 -5.41
N LEU A 8 -12.79 -2.73 -5.16
CA LEU A 8 -13.68 -2.25 -6.21
C LEU A 8 -12.95 -1.35 -7.19
N THR A 9 -13.00 -1.73 -8.45
CA THR A 9 -12.57 -0.95 -9.62
C THR A 9 -13.58 -1.15 -10.75
N ALA A 10 -13.56 -0.33 -11.79
CA ALA A 10 -14.39 -0.56 -12.96
C ALA A 10 -14.13 -1.92 -13.64
N ALA A 11 -12.89 -2.45 -13.52
CA ALA A 11 -12.53 -3.76 -14.07
C ALA A 11 -13.04 -4.90 -13.20
N THR A 12 -12.91 -4.81 -11.86
CA THR A 12 -13.33 -5.86 -10.92
C THR A 12 -14.84 -5.89 -10.71
N ALA A 13 -15.54 -4.78 -10.93
CA ALA A 13 -17.01 -4.71 -10.82
C ALA A 13 -17.73 -5.73 -11.70
N LYS A 14 -17.13 -6.13 -12.83
CA LYS A 14 -17.67 -7.16 -13.75
C LYS A 14 -17.71 -8.57 -13.13
N TYR A 15 -16.99 -8.79 -12.03
CA TYR A 15 -16.87 -10.09 -11.36
C TYR A 15 -17.63 -10.13 -10.01
N LEU A 16 -18.42 -9.11 -9.67
CA LEU A 16 -19.17 -9.06 -8.42
C LEU A 16 -20.13 -10.24 -8.27
N ASP A 17 -20.74 -10.71 -9.38
CA ASP A 17 -21.61 -11.87 -9.38
C ASP A 17 -20.89 -13.20 -9.15
N ALA A 18 -19.59 -13.24 -9.40
CA ALA A 18 -18.74 -14.43 -9.19
C ALA A 18 -18.23 -14.56 -7.74
N LEU A 19 -18.40 -13.53 -6.91
CA LEU A 19 -17.98 -13.58 -5.51
C LEU A 19 -18.83 -14.58 -4.73
N PRO A 20 -18.22 -15.43 -3.88
CA PRO A 20 -18.97 -16.35 -3.03
C PRO A 20 -19.89 -15.58 -2.07
N ARG A 21 -21.16 -16.01 -1.98
CA ARG A 21 -22.22 -15.36 -1.19
C ARG A 21 -22.58 -16.10 0.10
N GLU A 22 -21.70 -17.02 0.53
CA GLU A 22 -21.88 -17.75 1.79
C GLU A 22 -21.57 -16.85 3.00
N ASP A 23 -21.81 -17.37 4.20
CA ASP A 23 -21.53 -16.69 5.47
C ASP A 23 -20.11 -16.08 5.50
N ALA A 24 -20.03 -14.78 5.30
CA ALA A 24 -18.77 -14.07 5.20
C ALA A 24 -18.87 -12.60 5.58
N VAL A 25 -17.73 -12.05 5.99
CA VAL A 25 -17.49 -10.62 6.08
C VAL A 25 -16.72 -10.20 4.84
N LEU A 26 -17.36 -9.48 3.93
CA LEU A 26 -16.73 -8.92 2.74
C LEU A 26 -16.26 -7.49 3.01
N VAL A 27 -14.95 -7.32 3.15
CA VAL A 27 -14.32 -6.02 3.35
C VAL A 27 -14.01 -5.41 1.99
N VAL A 28 -14.58 -4.25 1.71
CA VAL A 28 -14.42 -3.57 0.42
C VAL A 28 -13.32 -2.52 0.50
N LYS A 29 -12.35 -2.61 -0.42
CA LYS A 29 -11.26 -1.64 -0.60
C LYS A 29 -11.60 -0.68 -1.74
N SER A 30 -11.18 0.57 -1.61
CA SER A 30 -11.32 1.60 -2.65
C SER A 30 -10.11 1.65 -3.58
N GLU A 31 -10.36 1.88 -4.88
CA GLU A 31 -9.32 2.09 -5.89
C GLU A 31 -8.60 3.44 -5.70
N HIS A 32 -7.30 3.49 -6.03
CA HIS A 32 -6.54 4.75 -6.01
C HIS A 32 -7.16 5.80 -6.94
N LYS A 33 -7.58 5.41 -8.14
CA LYS A 33 -8.20 6.30 -9.13
C LYS A 33 -9.44 7.02 -8.59
N VAL A 34 -10.37 6.28 -7.97
CA VAL A 34 -11.59 6.90 -7.41
C VAL A 34 -11.27 7.79 -6.22
N ARG A 35 -10.33 7.37 -5.33
CA ARG A 35 -9.86 8.24 -4.24
C ARG A 35 -9.25 9.53 -4.76
N LYS A 36 -8.48 9.47 -5.85
CA LYS A 36 -7.92 10.66 -6.50
C LYS A 36 -9.01 11.59 -7.00
N MET A 37 -10.07 11.08 -7.64
CA MET A 37 -11.21 11.91 -8.07
C MET A 37 -11.80 12.72 -6.91
N PHE A 38 -11.95 12.12 -5.71
CA PHE A 38 -12.43 12.84 -4.53
C PHE A 38 -11.42 13.85 -3.99
N ILE A 39 -10.11 13.57 -4.07
CA ILE A 39 -9.05 14.51 -3.70
C ILE A 39 -9.03 15.70 -4.66
N ASP A 40 -9.12 15.45 -5.97
CA ASP A 40 -9.13 16.49 -7.00
C ASP A 40 -10.32 17.47 -6.79
N VAL A 41 -11.49 16.94 -6.40
CA VAL A 41 -12.64 17.77 -5.99
C VAL A 41 -12.32 18.69 -4.82
N LEU A 42 -11.63 18.17 -3.80
CA LEU A 42 -11.21 18.98 -2.64
C LEU A 42 -10.20 20.05 -3.04
N GLU A 43 -9.25 19.70 -3.90
CA GLU A 43 -8.26 20.66 -4.40
C GLU A 43 -8.93 21.78 -5.21
N GLN A 44 -9.85 21.43 -6.11
CA GLN A 44 -10.65 22.40 -6.86
C GLN A 44 -11.46 23.32 -5.94
N ALA A 45 -12.15 22.77 -4.94
CA ALA A 45 -12.96 23.55 -4.03
C ALA A 45 -12.13 24.47 -3.13
N LEU A 46 -11.07 23.95 -2.52
CA LEU A 46 -10.35 24.61 -1.42
C LEU A 46 -9.22 25.52 -1.89
N TYR A 47 -8.51 25.13 -2.95
CA TYR A 47 -7.34 25.87 -3.45
C TYR A 47 -7.63 26.66 -4.72
N GLU A 48 -8.27 26.03 -5.71
CA GLU A 48 -8.58 26.68 -6.99
C GLU A 48 -9.84 27.53 -6.94
N ARG A 49 -10.75 27.24 -5.99
CA ARG A 49 -12.07 27.90 -5.84
C ARG A 49 -12.91 27.86 -7.12
N THR A 50 -12.83 26.75 -7.83
CA THR A 50 -13.58 26.48 -9.05
C THR A 50 -14.87 25.72 -8.76
N ASP A 51 -15.78 25.70 -9.74
CA ASP A 51 -17.04 24.96 -9.63
C ASP A 51 -16.80 23.45 -9.67
N THR A 52 -17.19 22.74 -8.62
CA THR A 52 -16.99 21.30 -8.45
C THR A 52 -18.10 20.43 -9.06
N ARG A 53 -19.17 21.03 -9.64
CA ARG A 53 -20.33 20.29 -10.15
C ARG A 53 -19.96 19.22 -11.18
N ALA A 54 -19.12 19.56 -12.13
CA ALA A 54 -18.70 18.63 -13.18
C ALA A 54 -17.87 17.47 -12.62
N ALA A 55 -16.99 17.74 -11.63
CA ALA A 55 -16.18 16.71 -10.99
C ALA A 55 -17.05 15.75 -10.13
N PHE A 56 -18.01 16.27 -9.38
CA PHE A 56 -18.98 15.42 -8.67
C PHE A 56 -19.87 14.60 -9.62
N ALA A 57 -20.27 15.17 -10.77
CA ALA A 57 -21.02 14.43 -11.78
C ALA A 57 -20.20 13.25 -12.33
N ALA A 58 -18.91 13.46 -12.63
CA ALA A 58 -18.01 12.40 -13.10
C ALA A 58 -17.84 11.28 -12.07
N ILE A 59 -17.80 11.61 -10.77
CA ILE A 59 -17.80 10.61 -9.69
C ILE A 59 -19.12 9.82 -9.70
N GLY A 60 -20.26 10.51 -9.84
CA GLY A 60 -21.57 9.85 -9.93
C GLY A 60 -21.65 8.88 -11.11
N ASP A 61 -21.21 9.32 -12.28
CA ASP A 61 -21.19 8.49 -13.50
C ASP A 61 -20.27 7.26 -13.33
N TYR A 62 -19.13 7.41 -12.64
CA TYR A 62 -18.24 6.31 -12.33
C TYR A 62 -18.96 5.21 -11.55
N PHE A 63 -19.65 5.52 -10.44
CA PHE A 63 -20.36 4.52 -9.64
C PHE A 63 -21.59 3.96 -10.36
N LYS A 64 -22.38 4.79 -11.04
CA LYS A 64 -23.56 4.36 -11.81
C LYS A 64 -23.20 3.42 -12.95
N SER A 65 -22.01 3.58 -13.54
CA SER A 65 -21.54 2.69 -14.61
C SER A 65 -21.31 1.24 -14.14
N MET A 66 -21.11 1.03 -12.84
CA MET A 66 -20.87 -0.30 -12.27
C MET A 66 -22.17 -1.01 -11.88
N VAL A 67 -23.22 -0.26 -11.52
CA VAL A 67 -24.51 -0.80 -11.10
C VAL A 67 -25.61 -0.07 -11.87
N PRO A 68 -26.13 -0.66 -12.95
CA PRO A 68 -27.16 -0.05 -13.77
C PRO A 68 -28.56 -0.19 -13.14
N ASP A 69 -28.69 0.23 -11.88
CA ASP A 69 -29.96 0.27 -11.14
C ASP A 69 -30.33 1.73 -10.87
N PRO A 70 -31.52 2.18 -11.34
CA PRO A 70 -31.99 3.56 -11.12
C PRO A 70 -32.06 3.94 -9.65
N ALA A 71 -32.52 3.04 -8.77
CA ALA A 71 -32.63 3.30 -7.32
C ALA A 71 -31.25 3.52 -6.68
N PHE A 72 -30.24 2.72 -7.10
CA PHE A 72 -28.86 2.94 -6.70
C PHE A 72 -28.32 4.27 -7.23
N GLY A 73 -28.64 4.59 -8.49
CA GLY A 73 -28.27 5.88 -9.11
C GLY A 73 -28.79 7.08 -8.33
N GLU A 74 -30.05 7.07 -7.94
CA GLU A 74 -30.67 8.13 -7.12
C GLU A 74 -29.98 8.27 -5.76
N LYS A 75 -29.63 7.15 -5.11
CA LYS A 75 -28.89 7.14 -3.84
C LYS A 75 -27.50 7.77 -4.00
N VAL A 76 -26.75 7.41 -5.04
CA VAL A 76 -25.44 7.99 -5.34
C VAL A 76 -25.54 9.50 -5.54
N ASP A 77 -26.54 9.96 -6.31
CA ASP A 77 -26.75 11.39 -6.56
C ASP A 77 -27.09 12.16 -5.28
N ALA A 78 -27.90 11.58 -4.40
CA ALA A 78 -28.26 12.17 -3.11
C ALA A 78 -27.03 12.30 -2.18
N GLU A 79 -26.22 11.24 -2.06
CA GLU A 79 -25.00 11.24 -1.23
C GLU A 79 -23.97 12.25 -1.78
N LEU A 80 -23.75 12.30 -3.10
CA LEU A 80 -22.82 13.24 -3.72
C LEU A 80 -23.29 14.69 -3.63
N LYS A 81 -24.60 14.92 -3.69
CA LYS A 81 -25.19 16.26 -3.47
C LYS A 81 -24.96 16.73 -2.04
N ALA A 82 -25.18 15.87 -1.05
CA ALA A 82 -24.91 16.17 0.36
C ALA A 82 -23.43 16.42 0.62
N LEU A 83 -22.55 15.60 0.03
CA LEU A 83 -21.11 15.72 0.16
C LEU A 83 -20.61 17.03 -0.49
N ARG A 84 -21.14 17.40 -1.65
CA ARG A 84 -20.81 18.67 -2.29
C ARG A 84 -21.18 19.85 -1.38
N HIS A 85 -22.39 19.85 -0.82
CA HIS A 85 -22.80 20.89 0.12
C HIS A 85 -21.85 21.01 1.31
N TYR A 86 -21.44 19.88 1.90
CA TYR A 86 -20.46 19.84 2.98
C TYR A 86 -19.09 20.41 2.56
N VAL A 87 -18.62 20.09 1.35
CA VAL A 87 -17.34 20.62 0.83
C VAL A 87 -17.46 22.14 0.57
N ASP A 88 -18.55 22.59 -0.03
CA ASP A 88 -18.79 24.00 -0.33
C ASP A 88 -18.87 24.85 0.96
N GLU A 89 -19.48 24.34 2.02
CA GLU A 89 -19.49 24.99 3.36
C GLU A 89 -18.09 24.95 4.01
N GLY A 90 -17.36 23.84 3.91
CA GLY A 90 -16.03 23.69 4.48
C GLY A 90 -15.01 24.68 3.91
N VAL A 91 -15.20 25.13 2.65
CA VAL A 91 -14.39 26.19 2.03
C VAL A 91 -14.46 27.52 2.79
N VAL A 92 -15.59 27.80 3.42
CA VAL A 92 -15.82 29.05 4.17
C VAL A 92 -15.05 29.06 5.51
N TYR A 93 -14.96 27.91 6.19
CA TYR A 93 -14.47 27.82 7.56
C TYR A 93 -13.00 27.43 7.73
N ARG A 94 -12.29 27.01 6.72
CA ARG A 94 -10.86 26.62 6.64
C ARG A 94 -10.18 25.95 7.88
N PRO A 95 -10.83 25.35 8.87
CA PRO A 95 -10.09 25.00 10.10
C PRO A 95 -9.32 23.70 10.01
N ALA A 96 -9.59 22.79 9.11
CA ALA A 96 -8.83 21.54 9.05
C ALA A 96 -9.02 20.82 7.71
N PHE A 97 -8.17 21.12 6.73
CA PHE A 97 -8.12 20.34 5.48
C PHE A 97 -8.05 18.82 5.72
N ALA A 98 -7.28 18.40 6.73
CA ALA A 98 -7.17 16.99 7.11
C ALA A 98 -8.53 16.39 7.50
N THR A 99 -9.33 17.07 8.31
CA THR A 99 -10.65 16.58 8.75
C THR A 99 -11.64 16.50 7.60
N ILE A 100 -11.67 17.52 6.73
CA ILE A 100 -12.52 17.52 5.53
C ILE A 100 -12.11 16.39 4.60
N ARG A 101 -10.81 16.23 4.35
CA ARG A 101 -10.26 15.17 3.50
C ARG A 101 -10.63 13.79 4.05
N ASP A 102 -10.46 13.54 5.32
CA ASP A 102 -10.74 12.25 5.93
C ASP A 102 -12.23 11.93 5.89
N TYR A 103 -13.10 12.91 6.09
CA TYR A 103 -14.54 12.75 5.90
C TYR A 103 -14.91 12.40 4.45
N VAL A 104 -14.37 13.15 3.49
CA VAL A 104 -14.65 12.94 2.05
C VAL A 104 -14.14 11.58 1.57
N LEU A 105 -12.93 11.18 2.00
CA LEU A 105 -12.40 9.86 1.66
C LEU A 105 -13.13 8.72 2.39
N GLY A 106 -13.67 8.97 3.58
CA GLY A 106 -14.57 8.05 4.26
C GLY A 106 -15.86 7.82 3.45
N LYS A 107 -16.44 8.89 2.90
CA LYS A 107 -17.61 8.78 1.99
C LYS A 107 -17.27 8.04 0.70
N CYS A 108 -16.06 8.22 0.14
CA CYS A 108 -15.58 7.43 -1.00
C CYS A 108 -15.55 5.93 -0.66
N ALA A 109 -14.96 5.53 0.45
CA ALA A 109 -14.89 4.14 0.88
C ALA A 109 -16.28 3.54 1.14
N ARG A 110 -17.18 4.31 1.74
CA ARG A 110 -18.57 3.92 1.94
C ARG A 110 -19.29 3.69 0.60
N LEU A 111 -19.20 4.61 -0.36
CA LEU A 111 -19.82 4.45 -1.68
C LEU A 111 -19.27 3.23 -2.43
N CYS A 112 -17.96 2.94 -2.32
CA CYS A 112 -17.40 1.71 -2.87
C CYS A 112 -18.07 0.46 -2.27
N ALA A 113 -18.25 0.41 -0.96
CA ALA A 113 -18.86 -0.73 -0.30
C ALA A 113 -20.37 -0.83 -0.60
N GLU A 114 -21.09 0.28 -0.66
CA GLU A 114 -22.50 0.33 -1.07
C GLU A 114 -22.70 -0.12 -2.52
N THR A 115 -21.74 0.19 -3.41
CA THR A 115 -21.75 -0.30 -4.81
C THR A 115 -21.66 -1.83 -4.85
N VAL A 116 -20.75 -2.40 -4.09
CA VAL A 116 -20.61 -3.86 -3.97
C VAL A 116 -21.87 -4.46 -3.35
N HIS A 117 -22.36 -3.89 -2.24
CA HIS A 117 -23.58 -4.35 -1.57
C HIS A 117 -24.80 -4.35 -2.47
N ALA A 118 -24.97 -3.35 -3.35
CA ALA A 118 -26.08 -3.27 -4.28
C ALA A 118 -26.13 -4.46 -5.27
N VAL A 119 -24.99 -5.09 -5.56
CA VAL A 119 -24.90 -6.25 -6.47
C VAL A 119 -24.93 -7.57 -5.69
N VAL A 120 -24.10 -7.68 -4.63
CA VAL A 120 -23.98 -8.97 -3.92
C VAL A 120 -25.05 -9.21 -2.88
N GLY A 121 -25.71 -8.14 -2.41
CA GLY A 121 -26.72 -8.22 -1.33
C GLY A 121 -26.09 -8.37 0.06
N GLY A 122 -26.85 -8.94 0.99
CA GLY A 122 -26.44 -9.14 2.37
C GLY A 122 -26.77 -7.95 3.28
N THR A 123 -26.02 -7.81 4.39
CA THR A 123 -26.18 -6.70 5.34
C THR A 123 -25.02 -5.72 5.18
N PHE A 124 -25.33 -4.46 4.93
CA PHE A 124 -24.32 -3.40 4.88
C PHE A 124 -23.92 -2.96 6.29
N VAL A 125 -22.60 -2.86 6.53
CA VAL A 125 -22.03 -2.33 7.77
C VAL A 125 -21.08 -1.17 7.44
N ASP A 126 -21.38 0.01 7.96
CA ASP A 126 -20.47 1.14 7.82
C ASP A 126 -19.26 0.96 8.75
N GLY A 127 -18.04 0.97 8.19
CA GLY A 127 -16.81 0.88 8.96
C GLY A 127 -16.69 1.95 10.04
N ALA A 128 -17.27 3.12 9.80
CA ALA A 128 -17.32 4.20 10.77
C ALA A 128 -18.13 3.85 12.04
N GLU A 129 -19.15 3.00 11.94
CA GLU A 129 -19.95 2.61 13.10
C GLU A 129 -19.24 1.59 14.00
N VAL A 130 -18.26 0.87 13.47
CA VAL A 130 -17.56 -0.19 14.19
C VAL A 130 -16.13 0.19 14.59
N MET A 131 -15.42 0.96 13.77
CA MET A 131 -14.03 1.31 14.03
C MET A 131 -13.90 2.52 14.94
N VAL A 132 -13.30 2.32 16.13
CA VAL A 132 -13.01 3.36 17.12
C VAL A 132 -11.56 3.81 16.95
N CYS A 133 -11.38 5.09 16.67
CA CYS A 133 -10.08 5.70 16.40
C CYS A 133 -9.90 6.92 17.27
N GLU A 134 -8.68 7.15 17.73
CA GLU A 134 -8.28 8.37 18.43
C GLU A 134 -6.98 8.90 17.83
N GLU A 135 -6.84 10.20 17.79
CA GLU A 135 -5.60 10.86 17.40
C GLU A 135 -4.95 11.44 18.64
N ASP A 136 -3.79 10.92 19.03
CA ASP A 136 -3.02 11.34 20.17
C ASP A 136 -1.68 11.92 19.71
N GLN A 137 -1.48 13.23 19.92
CA GLN A 137 -0.27 13.98 19.53
C GLN A 137 0.12 13.79 18.05
N GLY A 138 -0.88 13.68 17.15
CA GLY A 138 -0.68 13.45 15.71
C GLY A 138 -0.44 11.99 15.35
N ALA A 139 -0.49 11.07 16.32
CA ALA A 139 -0.41 9.63 16.07
C ALA A 139 -1.80 9.00 16.11
N LEU A 140 -2.14 8.27 15.05
CA LEU A 140 -3.38 7.50 15.01
C LEU A 140 -3.30 6.30 15.96
N ARG A 141 -4.30 6.15 16.81
CA ARG A 141 -4.53 4.97 17.65
C ARG A 141 -5.88 4.37 17.31
N VAL A 142 -5.90 3.06 17.08
CA VAL A 142 -7.14 2.30 16.87
C VAL A 142 -7.39 1.46 18.11
N ASP A 143 -8.57 1.61 18.73
CA ASP A 143 -9.04 0.70 19.77
C ASP A 143 -9.60 -0.57 19.12
N TRP A 144 -8.70 -1.49 18.85
CA TRP A 144 -9.06 -2.77 18.22
C TRP A 144 -10.02 -3.60 19.07
N ALA A 145 -9.88 -3.58 20.40
CA ALA A 145 -10.72 -4.37 21.28
C ALA A 145 -12.19 -3.92 21.19
N THR A 146 -12.45 -2.63 21.36
CA THR A 146 -13.79 -2.07 21.21
C THR A 146 -14.32 -2.20 19.79
N SER A 147 -13.47 -1.98 18.77
CA SER A 147 -13.85 -2.09 17.37
C SER A 147 -14.29 -3.51 17.02
N MET A 148 -13.53 -4.52 17.41
CA MET A 148 -13.87 -5.92 17.13
C MET A 148 -15.09 -6.40 17.93
N GLN A 149 -15.29 -5.90 19.15
CA GLN A 149 -16.52 -6.16 19.89
C GLN A 149 -17.75 -5.61 19.15
N ARG A 150 -17.72 -4.36 18.71
CA ARG A 150 -18.80 -3.74 17.92
C ARG A 150 -19.07 -4.51 16.62
N LEU A 151 -18.00 -4.94 15.94
CA LEU A 151 -18.15 -5.73 14.73
C LEU A 151 -18.84 -7.07 15.02
N LYS A 152 -18.43 -7.80 16.06
CA LYS A 152 -19.09 -9.06 16.48
C LYS A 152 -20.56 -8.87 16.80
N GLU A 153 -20.93 -7.77 17.44
CA GLU A 153 -22.33 -7.44 17.73
C GLU A 153 -23.13 -7.18 16.45
N ARG A 154 -22.52 -6.53 15.43
CA ARG A 154 -23.15 -6.24 14.14
C ARG A 154 -23.23 -7.44 13.20
N THR A 155 -22.39 -8.46 13.41
CA THR A 155 -22.27 -9.65 12.58
C THR A 155 -22.59 -10.93 13.35
N ALA A 156 -23.45 -10.83 14.38
CA ALA A 156 -23.75 -11.95 15.28
C ALA A 156 -24.58 -13.05 14.59
N GLU A 157 -25.46 -12.70 13.67
CA GLU A 157 -26.27 -13.64 12.93
C GLU A 157 -25.52 -14.22 11.73
N PRO A 158 -25.77 -15.49 11.34
CA PRO A 158 -25.22 -16.03 10.11
C PRO A 158 -25.69 -15.23 8.89
N GLY A 159 -24.75 -14.97 7.95
CA GLY A 159 -25.08 -14.25 6.73
C GLY A 159 -23.88 -13.55 6.09
N MET A 160 -24.14 -12.89 5.00
CA MET A 160 -23.15 -12.08 4.30
C MET A 160 -23.21 -10.62 4.76
N TYR A 161 -22.08 -10.08 5.15
CA TYR A 161 -21.92 -8.70 5.56
C TYR A 161 -20.96 -7.98 4.62
N VAL A 162 -21.33 -6.82 4.11
CA VAL A 162 -20.49 -5.96 3.28
C VAL A 162 -20.05 -4.76 4.10
N ILE A 163 -18.74 -4.62 4.32
CA ILE A 163 -18.18 -3.61 5.22
C ILE A 163 -17.35 -2.60 4.43
N SER A 164 -17.63 -1.30 4.64
CA SER A 164 -16.73 -0.22 4.21
C SER A 164 -15.46 -0.21 5.07
N SER A 165 -14.30 0.09 4.48
CA SER A 165 -13.03 -0.05 5.17
C SER A 165 -12.12 1.18 5.09
N GLY A 166 -11.10 1.22 5.94
CA GLY A 166 -10.04 2.22 5.89
C GLY A 166 -10.28 3.50 6.68
N TYR A 167 -11.38 3.61 7.41
CA TYR A 167 -11.67 4.73 8.29
C TYR A 167 -12.57 4.31 9.47
N GLY A 168 -12.62 5.17 10.48
CA GLY A 168 -13.45 5.02 11.66
C GLY A 168 -13.86 6.40 12.19
N HIS A 169 -14.41 6.47 13.40
CA HIS A 169 -14.73 7.71 14.09
C HIS A 169 -14.01 7.79 15.43
N ASN A 170 -13.67 9.03 15.84
CA ASN A 170 -13.21 9.28 17.20
C ASN A 170 -14.39 9.48 18.16
N SER A 171 -14.09 9.69 19.45
CA SER A 171 -15.07 9.95 20.51
C SER A 171 -15.95 11.19 20.26
N LEU A 172 -15.50 12.12 19.42
CA LEU A 172 -16.24 13.33 19.04
C LEU A 172 -17.08 13.14 17.76
N GLY A 173 -17.04 11.94 17.13
CA GLY A 173 -17.77 11.66 15.91
C GLY A 173 -17.10 12.13 14.62
N TYR A 174 -15.84 12.60 14.69
CA TYR A 174 -15.10 12.96 13.47
C TYR A 174 -14.56 11.72 12.77
N SER A 175 -14.70 11.70 11.44
CA SER A 175 -14.11 10.65 10.62
C SER A 175 -12.58 10.74 10.67
N ILE A 176 -11.94 9.60 10.94
CA ILE A 176 -10.47 9.46 10.97
C ILE A 176 -10.10 8.33 10.02
N ARG A 177 -9.14 8.62 9.15
CA ARG A 177 -8.60 7.62 8.23
C ARG A 177 -7.58 6.72 8.94
N LEU A 178 -7.65 5.40 8.73
CA LEU A 178 -6.74 4.40 9.31
C LEU A 178 -5.30 4.45 8.72
N GLY A 179 -4.91 5.56 8.12
CA GLY A 179 -3.60 5.74 7.53
C GLY A 179 -3.47 5.14 6.12
N ARG A 180 -2.24 5.11 5.61
CA ARG A 180 -1.95 4.55 4.29
C ARG A 180 -2.22 3.04 4.31
N ARG A 181 -3.14 2.58 3.45
CA ARG A 181 -3.57 1.17 3.35
C ARG A 181 -4.22 0.60 4.64
N GLY A 182 -4.84 1.44 5.46
CA GLY A 182 -5.59 1.02 6.64
C GLY A 182 -6.73 0.06 6.34
N GLU A 183 -7.19 0.02 5.07
CA GLU A 183 -8.17 -0.95 4.57
C GLU A 183 -7.68 -2.40 4.75
N ASP A 184 -6.42 -2.69 4.38
CA ASP A 184 -5.82 -4.01 4.55
C ASP A 184 -5.64 -4.38 6.02
N LEU A 185 -5.15 -3.42 6.83
CA LEU A 185 -4.96 -3.65 8.26
C LEU A 185 -6.29 -3.98 8.95
N MET A 186 -7.37 -3.26 8.62
CA MET A 186 -8.70 -3.54 9.13
C MET A 186 -9.16 -4.94 8.73
N ALA A 187 -9.06 -5.28 7.43
CA ALA A 187 -9.52 -6.56 6.90
C ALA A 187 -8.78 -7.76 7.53
N LEU A 188 -7.44 -7.68 7.60
CA LEU A 188 -6.65 -8.76 8.16
C LEU A 188 -6.75 -8.86 9.69
N THR A 189 -7.02 -7.75 10.39
CA THR A 189 -7.35 -7.81 11.82
C THR A 189 -8.70 -8.50 12.04
N ILE A 190 -9.70 -8.20 11.22
CA ILE A 190 -11.01 -8.89 11.27
C ILE A 190 -10.84 -10.40 11.10
N ALA A 191 -10.06 -10.83 10.10
CA ALA A 191 -9.79 -12.25 9.85
C ALA A 191 -9.07 -12.92 11.04
N ALA A 192 -8.03 -12.27 11.55
CA ALA A 192 -7.24 -12.77 12.68
C ALA A 192 -8.09 -12.92 13.95
N GLU A 193 -8.92 -11.93 14.27
CA GLU A 193 -9.82 -11.96 15.44
C GLU A 193 -10.98 -12.96 15.28
N ALA A 194 -11.40 -13.23 14.05
CA ALA A 194 -12.35 -14.28 13.74
C ALA A 194 -11.73 -15.68 13.79
N GLY A 195 -10.40 -15.80 13.84
CA GLY A 195 -9.68 -17.07 13.79
C GLY A 195 -9.82 -17.79 12.44
N THR A 196 -9.99 -17.03 11.33
CA THR A 196 -10.23 -17.59 9.99
C THR A 196 -9.18 -17.10 9.00
N PRO A 197 -8.91 -17.88 7.93
CA PRO A 197 -8.12 -17.38 6.80
C PRO A 197 -8.72 -16.09 6.21
N ALA A 198 -7.86 -15.28 5.61
CA ALA A 198 -8.29 -14.15 4.80
C ALA A 198 -8.25 -14.52 3.31
N GLU A 199 -9.26 -14.13 2.55
CA GLU A 199 -9.38 -14.41 1.11
C GLU A 199 -9.42 -13.11 0.32
N TYR A 200 -8.35 -12.81 -0.43
CA TYR A 200 -8.28 -11.67 -1.35
C TYR A 200 -8.77 -12.10 -2.74
N TYR A 201 -9.67 -11.31 -3.31
CA TYR A 201 -10.11 -11.45 -4.69
C TYR A 201 -9.48 -10.33 -5.52
N VAL A 202 -8.54 -10.69 -6.38
CA VAL A 202 -7.73 -9.76 -7.19
C VAL A 202 -7.92 -10.04 -8.68
N LEU A 203 -7.53 -9.12 -9.54
CA LEU A 203 -7.61 -9.28 -10.99
C LEU A 203 -6.22 -9.08 -11.59
N GLY A 204 -5.62 -10.17 -12.08
CA GLY A 204 -4.34 -10.15 -12.79
C GLY A 204 -3.17 -9.59 -11.98
N ASP A 205 -3.22 -9.68 -10.65
CA ASP A 205 -2.15 -9.19 -9.76
C ASP A 205 -0.92 -10.09 -9.85
N LYS A 206 0.27 -9.49 -9.84
CA LYS A 206 1.56 -10.20 -9.90
C LYS A 206 1.79 -11.16 -8.73
N ILE A 207 1.12 -10.97 -7.60
CA ILE A 207 1.19 -11.89 -6.46
C ILE A 207 0.75 -13.30 -6.85
N LEU A 208 -0.12 -13.43 -7.84
CA LEU A 208 -0.63 -14.72 -8.35
C LEU A 208 0.42 -15.51 -9.17
N ASP A 209 1.52 -14.88 -9.57
CA ASP A 209 2.61 -15.55 -10.27
C ASP A 209 3.47 -16.40 -9.32
N ILE A 210 3.29 -16.21 -8.00
CA ILE A 210 3.99 -16.92 -6.94
C ILE A 210 2.98 -17.80 -6.18
N PRO A 211 2.95 -19.13 -6.41
CA PRO A 211 1.91 -19.99 -5.83
C PRO A 211 1.91 -20.04 -4.31
N ALA A 212 3.08 -19.94 -3.67
CA ALA A 212 3.20 -19.96 -2.21
C ALA A 212 4.38 -19.12 -1.73
N MET A 213 4.17 -18.34 -0.67
CA MET A 213 5.21 -17.54 -0.05
C MET A 213 5.04 -17.48 1.46
N THR A 214 6.11 -17.15 2.18
CA THR A 214 6.04 -16.85 3.60
C THR A 214 5.56 -15.41 3.82
N TYR A 215 5.22 -15.05 5.07
CA TYR A 215 4.85 -13.67 5.40
C TYR A 215 5.97 -12.68 5.13
N GLU A 216 7.23 -13.09 5.38
CA GLU A 216 8.41 -12.25 5.14
C GLU A 216 8.60 -12.00 3.64
N GLU A 217 8.45 -13.04 2.81
CA GLU A 217 8.50 -12.91 1.35
C GLU A 217 7.34 -12.03 0.86
N ALA A 218 6.13 -12.25 1.35
CA ALA A 218 4.96 -11.43 1.00
C ALA A 218 5.16 -9.96 1.38
N ALA A 219 5.83 -9.67 2.50
CA ALA A 219 6.14 -8.30 2.88
C ALA A 219 7.04 -7.60 1.85
N VAL A 220 7.95 -8.33 1.20
CA VAL A 220 8.79 -7.80 0.11
C VAL A 220 7.94 -7.57 -1.15
N PHE A 221 7.19 -8.58 -1.61
CA PHE A 221 6.39 -8.50 -2.83
C PHE A 221 5.27 -7.45 -2.74
N CYS A 222 4.73 -7.22 -1.55
CA CYS A 222 3.68 -6.23 -1.31
C CYS A 222 4.22 -4.82 -0.97
N SER A 223 5.54 -4.64 -0.87
CA SER A 223 6.15 -3.33 -0.53
C SER A 223 6.03 -2.30 -1.63
N VAL A 224 5.79 -2.72 -2.86
CA VAL A 224 5.59 -1.87 -4.04
C VAL A 224 4.34 -0.99 -3.92
N GLU A 225 4.30 0.12 -4.65
CA GLU A 225 3.24 1.13 -4.50
C GLU A 225 1.82 0.57 -4.74
N ASP A 226 1.66 -0.29 -5.73
CA ASP A 226 0.39 -0.94 -6.10
C ASP A 226 0.31 -2.41 -5.67
N GLY A 227 1.12 -2.84 -4.72
CA GLY A 227 1.08 -4.22 -4.20
C GLY A 227 -0.31 -4.63 -3.71
N ALA A 228 -0.62 -5.92 -3.78
CA ALA A 228 -1.93 -6.47 -3.45
C ALA A 228 -2.41 -6.07 -2.06
N LEU A 229 -1.49 -5.96 -1.09
CA LEU A 229 -1.78 -5.55 0.28
C LEU A 229 -0.65 -4.71 0.89
N ALA A 230 -0.90 -4.09 2.03
CA ALA A 230 0.11 -3.35 2.78
C ALA A 230 0.97 -4.30 3.64
N PRO A 231 2.32 -4.25 3.56
CA PRO A 231 3.19 -5.12 4.38
C PRO A 231 2.89 -5.09 5.87
N ALA A 232 2.63 -3.90 6.43
CA ALA A 232 2.30 -3.74 7.85
C ALA A 232 0.99 -4.43 8.25
N ALA A 233 0.09 -4.69 7.30
CA ALA A 233 -1.18 -5.36 7.55
C ALA A 233 -1.03 -6.88 7.71
N LEU A 234 0.12 -7.48 7.35
CA LEU A 234 0.38 -8.91 7.53
C LEU A 234 0.49 -9.32 9.02
N LEU A 235 0.85 -8.37 9.89
CA LEU A 235 1.16 -8.66 11.29
C LEU A 235 0.04 -9.36 12.08
N PRO A 236 -1.24 -9.01 11.98
CA PRO A 236 -2.32 -9.73 12.65
C PRO A 236 -2.39 -11.22 12.24
N MET A 237 -2.33 -11.49 10.94
CA MET A 237 -2.38 -12.86 10.41
C MET A 237 -1.14 -13.68 10.79
N MET A 238 0.03 -13.06 10.73
CA MET A 238 1.29 -13.67 11.15
C MET A 238 1.26 -14.05 12.64
N LYS A 239 0.77 -13.16 13.52
CA LYS A 239 0.61 -13.46 14.96
C LYS A 239 -0.41 -14.56 15.23
N ALA A 240 -1.49 -14.60 14.48
CA ALA A 240 -2.53 -15.62 14.58
C ALA A 240 -2.15 -16.93 13.88
N ASN A 241 -1.06 -16.96 13.13
CA ASN A 241 -0.62 -18.09 12.30
C ASN A 241 -1.71 -18.57 11.32
N LEU A 242 -2.40 -17.64 10.67
CA LEU A 242 -3.53 -17.89 9.75
C LEU A 242 -3.15 -17.54 8.32
N PRO A 243 -3.42 -18.40 7.32
CA PRO A 243 -3.05 -18.13 5.93
C PRO A 243 -3.89 -17.02 5.31
N ILE A 244 -3.29 -16.40 4.27
CA ILE A 244 -3.96 -15.45 3.38
C ILE A 244 -3.95 -16.07 1.98
N PHE A 245 -5.12 -16.19 1.37
CA PHE A 245 -5.29 -16.70 0.01
C PHE A 245 -5.56 -15.53 -0.94
N PHE A 246 -4.96 -15.59 -2.12
CA PHE A 246 -5.24 -14.67 -3.23
C PHE A 246 -5.85 -15.49 -4.37
N HIS A 247 -7.04 -15.10 -4.81
CA HIS A 247 -7.80 -15.73 -5.88
C HIS A 247 -7.88 -14.78 -7.06
N ASP A 248 -7.60 -15.26 -8.27
CA ASP A 248 -7.82 -14.47 -9.48
C ASP A 248 -9.31 -14.48 -9.85
N LEU A 249 -9.87 -13.29 -10.03
CA LEU A 249 -11.26 -13.11 -10.43
C LEU A 249 -11.53 -13.60 -11.88
N ALA A 250 -10.52 -13.53 -12.76
CA ALA A 250 -10.64 -13.94 -14.16
C ALA A 250 -10.38 -15.43 -14.35
N ASP A 251 -9.53 -16.03 -13.52
CA ASP A 251 -9.14 -17.44 -13.59
C ASP A 251 -9.12 -18.06 -12.20
N PRO A 252 -10.21 -18.68 -11.74
CA PRO A 252 -10.31 -19.31 -10.43
C PRO A 252 -9.29 -20.44 -10.16
N SER A 253 -8.59 -20.93 -11.19
CA SER A 253 -7.52 -21.91 -11.01
C SER A 253 -6.20 -21.29 -10.55
N ARG A 254 -6.02 -19.97 -10.74
CA ARG A 254 -4.86 -19.22 -10.26
C ARG A 254 -5.07 -18.76 -8.81
N MET A 255 -4.20 -19.24 -7.97
CA MET A 255 -4.23 -18.91 -6.53
C MET A 255 -2.81 -18.78 -5.99
N SER A 256 -2.64 -17.86 -5.06
CA SER A 256 -1.42 -17.74 -4.25
C SER A 256 -1.77 -17.85 -2.76
N VAL A 257 -0.85 -18.40 -1.98
CA VAL A 257 -1.02 -18.50 -0.52
C VAL A 257 0.16 -17.86 0.21
N VAL A 258 -0.16 -17.07 1.22
CA VAL A 258 0.80 -16.54 2.20
C VAL A 258 0.57 -17.21 3.54
N SER A 259 1.61 -17.83 4.10
CA SER A 259 1.52 -18.52 5.39
C SER A 259 2.88 -18.51 6.12
N ALA A 260 2.94 -19.05 7.33
CA ALA A 260 4.18 -19.11 8.11
C ALA A 260 5.24 -20.01 7.45
N THR A 261 4.79 -21.04 6.73
CA THR A 261 5.67 -22.00 6.03
C THR A 261 5.15 -22.25 4.63
N LYS A 262 6.04 -22.52 3.69
CA LYS A 262 5.67 -22.92 2.32
C LYS A 262 6.31 -24.26 1.97
N PRO A 263 5.77 -24.99 0.98
CA PRO A 263 6.43 -26.17 0.44
C PRO A 263 7.89 -25.88 0.04
N ALA A 264 8.76 -26.87 0.19
CA ALA A 264 10.13 -26.75 -0.28
C ALA A 264 10.12 -26.50 -1.82
N SER A 265 10.90 -25.54 -2.25
CA SER A 265 11.09 -25.22 -3.67
C SER A 265 12.47 -25.69 -4.10
N GLU A 266 12.60 -26.16 -5.34
CA GLU A 266 13.90 -26.45 -5.97
C GLU A 266 14.66 -25.14 -6.27
N HIS A 267 13.93 -24.00 -6.36
CA HIS A 267 14.49 -22.70 -6.60
C HIS A 267 14.76 -21.94 -5.31
N ALA A 268 15.97 -21.41 -5.19
CA ALA A 268 16.36 -20.60 -4.05
C ALA A 268 15.65 -19.23 -4.03
N VAL A 269 15.40 -18.68 -5.22
CA VAL A 269 14.67 -17.44 -5.45
C VAL A 269 13.18 -17.75 -5.55
N THR A 270 12.37 -17.02 -4.80
CA THR A 270 10.90 -17.11 -4.87
C THR A 270 10.35 -16.17 -5.93
N GLY A 271 11.00 -15.03 -6.14
CA GLY A 271 10.62 -14.05 -7.14
C GLY A 271 11.36 -12.73 -6.96
N TYR A 272 10.92 -11.73 -7.70
CA TYR A 272 11.50 -10.39 -7.67
C TYR A 272 10.45 -9.29 -7.82
N VAL A 273 10.81 -8.08 -7.40
CA VAL A 273 10.03 -6.85 -7.63
C VAL A 273 10.95 -5.79 -8.22
N ILE A 274 10.45 -5.05 -9.20
CA ILE A 274 11.15 -3.88 -9.75
C ILE A 274 10.23 -2.67 -9.63
N GLU A 275 10.72 -1.63 -8.95
CA GLU A 275 10.02 -0.37 -8.75
C GLU A 275 10.76 0.76 -9.50
N ASP A 276 10.02 1.55 -10.27
CA ASP A 276 10.51 2.72 -11.01
C ASP A 276 10.35 4.00 -10.18
N GLY A 277 10.90 5.10 -10.68
CA GLY A 277 10.64 6.45 -10.16
C GLY A 277 11.49 6.83 -8.97
N PHE A 278 12.74 6.35 -8.93
CA PHE A 278 13.71 6.69 -7.89
C PHE A 278 14.90 7.48 -8.42
N ALA A 279 15.50 8.22 -7.49
CA ALA A 279 16.81 8.80 -7.64
C ALA A 279 17.74 8.29 -6.54
N LEU A 280 18.99 8.04 -6.89
CA LEU A 280 20.05 7.67 -5.97
C LEU A 280 20.81 8.91 -5.55
N VAL A 281 20.94 9.14 -4.26
CA VAL A 281 21.72 10.24 -3.67
C VAL A 281 22.91 9.65 -2.93
N ASN A 282 24.11 9.97 -3.41
CA ASN A 282 25.38 9.54 -2.83
C ASN A 282 25.99 10.72 -2.06
N VAL A 283 26.13 10.58 -0.76
CA VAL A 283 26.88 11.54 0.07
C VAL A 283 28.27 10.96 0.28
N ARG A 284 29.30 11.65 -0.24
CA ARG A 284 30.70 11.18 -0.29
C ARG A 284 31.63 12.20 0.32
N GLY A 285 32.57 11.76 1.11
CA GLY A 285 33.60 12.64 1.66
C GLY A 285 34.53 11.96 2.65
N ILE A 286 35.77 12.46 2.74
CA ILE A 286 36.76 12.03 3.74
C ILE A 286 36.26 12.42 5.15
N GLY A 287 35.47 13.49 5.26
CA GLY A 287 34.90 13.96 6.53
C GLY A 287 33.88 13.01 7.15
N LEU A 288 33.42 11.97 6.42
CA LEU A 288 32.52 10.96 6.90
C LEU A 288 33.24 9.83 7.66
N VAL A 289 34.50 9.56 7.30
CA VAL A 289 35.25 8.38 7.78
C VAL A 289 35.61 8.53 9.26
N GLY A 290 35.30 7.48 10.05
CA GLY A 290 35.61 7.42 11.49
C GLY A 290 34.87 8.42 12.37
N LYS A 291 33.87 9.14 11.84
CA LYS A 291 33.11 10.14 12.60
C LYS A 291 31.79 9.55 13.10
N VAL A 292 31.65 9.51 14.40
CA VAL A 292 30.41 9.04 15.05
C VAL A 292 29.26 9.97 14.75
N GLY A 293 28.10 9.42 14.37
CA GLY A 293 26.84 10.15 14.21
C GLY A 293 26.54 10.64 12.78
N VAL A 294 27.44 10.44 11.81
CA VAL A 294 27.22 10.88 10.42
C VAL A 294 25.93 10.31 9.82
N SER A 295 25.73 9.00 9.91
CA SER A 295 24.50 8.37 9.38
C SER A 295 23.25 8.93 10.06
N SER A 296 23.30 9.13 11.39
CA SER A 296 22.20 9.74 12.14
C SER A 296 21.89 11.16 11.66
N SER A 297 22.92 11.94 11.36
CA SER A 297 22.75 13.31 10.84
C SER A 297 22.11 13.33 9.46
N ILE A 298 22.60 12.51 8.53
CA ILE A 298 22.05 12.41 7.15
C ILE A 298 20.60 11.93 7.19
N PHE A 299 20.32 10.82 7.89
CA PHE A 299 18.97 10.28 7.96
C PHE A 299 18.02 11.19 8.72
N GLY A 300 18.51 11.87 9.79
CA GLY A 300 17.74 12.87 10.53
C GLY A 300 17.39 14.09 9.69
N ALA A 301 18.30 14.57 8.83
CA ALA A 301 18.02 15.66 7.90
C ALA A 301 16.91 15.27 6.92
N LEU A 302 17.03 14.10 6.29
CA LEU A 302 16.02 13.59 5.36
C LEU A 302 14.65 13.41 6.05
N ALA A 303 14.64 12.87 7.26
CA ALA A 303 13.40 12.69 8.04
C ALA A 303 12.72 14.05 8.37
N ARG A 304 13.51 15.08 8.79
CA ARG A 304 12.98 16.45 9.01
C ARG A 304 12.46 17.09 7.73
N GLY A 305 13.06 16.75 6.58
CA GLY A 305 12.59 17.15 5.25
C GLY A 305 11.36 16.40 4.77
N GLY A 306 10.83 15.46 5.55
CA GLY A 306 9.68 14.63 5.17
C GLY A 306 9.98 13.60 4.08
N VAL A 307 11.27 13.30 3.83
CA VAL A 307 11.72 12.40 2.77
C VAL A 307 11.81 10.97 3.26
N ASN A 308 11.11 10.06 2.56
CA ASN A 308 11.16 8.63 2.84
C ASN A 308 12.35 7.99 2.11
N ILE A 309 13.18 7.23 2.84
CA ILE A 309 14.31 6.48 2.30
C ILE A 309 13.85 5.06 1.96
N ARG A 310 14.05 4.64 0.71
CA ARG A 310 13.64 3.31 0.20
C ARG A 310 14.77 2.29 0.16
N TYR A 311 16.00 2.76 0.07
CA TYR A 311 17.20 1.94 -0.04
C TYR A 311 18.37 2.63 0.65
N ILE A 312 19.24 1.87 1.29
CA ILE A 312 20.45 2.34 1.96
C ILE A 312 21.58 1.38 1.64
N SER A 313 22.74 1.93 1.25
CA SER A 313 23.99 1.19 1.15
C SER A 313 25.12 2.02 1.70
N GLN A 314 25.96 1.42 2.53
CA GLN A 314 27.17 2.03 3.07
C GLN A 314 28.30 1.00 3.02
N PRO A 315 29.39 1.24 2.25
CA PRO A 315 30.56 0.37 2.28
C PRO A 315 31.31 0.50 3.61
N SER A 316 32.06 -0.51 3.96
CA SER A 316 32.88 -0.54 5.20
C SER A 316 33.98 0.53 5.24
N SER A 317 34.32 1.14 4.11
CA SER A 317 35.21 2.27 4.04
C SER A 317 34.64 3.57 4.63
N GLU A 318 33.34 3.60 4.93
CA GLU A 318 32.61 4.79 5.42
C GLU A 318 32.72 6.04 4.55
N PHE A 319 33.34 5.94 3.36
CA PHE A 319 33.59 7.06 2.47
C PHE A 319 32.32 7.54 1.72
N CYS A 320 31.28 6.71 1.66
CA CYS A 320 30.06 7.00 0.94
C CYS A 320 28.85 6.44 1.69
N ILE A 321 27.79 7.24 1.79
CA ILE A 321 26.45 6.78 2.17
C ILE A 321 25.55 7.00 0.98
N THR A 322 24.93 5.94 0.49
CA THR A 322 24.04 5.92 -0.66
C THR A 322 22.61 5.69 -0.19
N VAL A 323 21.70 6.55 -0.59
CA VAL A 323 20.26 6.40 -0.32
C VAL A 323 19.47 6.51 -1.62
N ALA A 324 18.40 5.73 -1.76
CA ALA A 324 17.41 5.97 -2.81
C ALA A 324 16.15 6.61 -2.22
N VAL A 325 15.69 7.66 -2.89
CA VAL A 325 14.48 8.41 -2.56
C VAL A 325 13.57 8.44 -3.80
N ALA A 326 12.26 8.67 -3.61
CA ALA A 326 11.38 8.86 -4.74
C ALA A 326 11.85 10.05 -5.59
N GLN A 327 11.78 9.94 -6.91
CA GLN A 327 12.19 11.01 -7.84
C GLN A 327 11.43 12.33 -7.55
N ALA A 328 10.19 12.23 -7.12
CA ALA A 328 9.38 13.39 -6.74
C ALA A 328 9.94 14.12 -5.50
N ASP A 329 10.59 13.38 -4.59
CA ASP A 329 11.14 13.91 -3.33
C ASP A 329 12.60 14.37 -3.45
N LEU A 330 13.24 14.20 -4.62
CA LEU A 330 14.67 14.51 -4.81
C LEU A 330 15.02 15.95 -4.41
N LYS A 331 14.20 16.92 -4.82
CA LYS A 331 14.45 18.34 -4.48
C LYS A 331 14.37 18.59 -2.98
N ALA A 332 13.41 17.97 -2.31
CA ALA A 332 13.26 18.06 -0.85
C ALA A 332 14.43 17.39 -0.14
N ALA A 333 14.89 16.24 -0.65
CA ALA A 333 16.04 15.52 -0.12
C ALA A 333 17.32 16.35 -0.19
N LEU A 334 17.62 16.92 -1.34
CA LEU A 334 18.79 17.78 -1.53
C LEU A 334 18.72 19.04 -0.65
N SER A 335 17.54 19.69 -0.60
CA SER A 335 17.34 20.86 0.26
C SER A 335 17.54 20.51 1.74
N ALA A 336 17.06 19.36 2.20
CA ALA A 336 17.22 18.92 3.59
C ALA A 336 18.69 18.65 3.93
N LEU A 337 19.44 18.00 3.04
CA LEU A 337 20.84 17.69 3.24
C LEU A 337 21.71 18.96 3.32
N TYR A 338 21.49 19.94 2.43
CA TYR A 338 22.28 21.17 2.40
C TYR A 338 21.91 22.17 3.50
N ASN A 339 20.61 22.30 3.82
CA ASN A 339 20.15 23.29 4.80
C ASN A 339 20.44 22.91 6.26
N ASP A 340 20.57 21.62 6.55
CA ASP A 340 20.81 21.12 7.92
C ASP A 340 22.29 21.30 8.35
N GLY A 341 23.16 21.74 7.44
CA GLY A 341 24.58 21.96 7.72
C GLY A 341 25.38 20.70 8.04
N GLN A 342 24.77 19.53 7.82
CA GLN A 342 25.37 18.23 8.14
C GLN A 342 26.26 17.70 7.02
N VAL A 343 25.98 18.12 5.79
CA VAL A 343 26.85 17.89 4.64
C VAL A 343 27.82 19.07 4.57
N SER A 344 29.07 18.80 4.82
CA SER A 344 30.16 19.81 4.72
C SER A 344 30.29 20.28 3.27
N MET A 345 30.75 21.51 3.08
CA MET A 345 31.12 22.00 1.72
C MET A 345 32.25 21.17 1.07
N ASP A 346 32.95 20.38 1.88
CA ASP A 346 34.01 19.46 1.41
C ASP A 346 33.42 18.07 1.01
N ASP A 347 32.17 17.80 1.32
CA ASP A 347 31.50 16.55 0.97
C ASP A 347 30.78 16.71 -0.37
N ALA A 348 30.92 15.75 -1.28
CA ALA A 348 30.22 15.73 -2.56
C ALA A 348 28.92 15.02 -2.46
N VAL A 349 27.83 15.66 -2.89
CA VAL A 349 26.54 15.01 -3.12
C VAL A 349 26.40 14.74 -4.62
N GLU A 350 26.44 13.47 -4.99
CA GLU A 350 26.23 13.02 -6.36
C GLU A 350 24.84 12.43 -6.51
N VAL A 351 24.15 12.76 -7.59
CA VAL A 351 22.80 12.25 -7.87
C VAL A 351 22.82 11.41 -9.14
N VAL A 352 22.17 10.26 -9.08
CA VAL A 352 21.88 9.44 -10.25
C VAL A 352 20.37 9.33 -10.37
N GLU A 353 19.81 10.02 -11.35
CA GLU A 353 18.38 10.02 -11.63
C GLU A 353 17.97 8.84 -12.51
N ASP A 354 16.65 8.60 -12.60
CA ASP A 354 16.02 7.61 -13.46
C ASP A 354 16.54 6.18 -13.19
N VAL A 355 16.49 5.80 -11.92
CA VAL A 355 16.89 4.46 -11.47
C VAL A 355 15.68 3.64 -11.00
N CYS A 356 15.82 2.31 -11.07
CA CYS A 356 14.91 1.34 -10.52
C CYS A 356 15.50 0.66 -9.30
N LEU A 357 14.64 0.33 -8.34
CA LEU A 357 14.96 -0.57 -7.26
C LEU A 357 14.49 -1.98 -7.62
N LEU A 358 15.42 -2.90 -7.78
CA LEU A 358 15.18 -4.31 -8.02
C LEU A 358 15.42 -5.07 -6.70
N SER A 359 14.44 -5.79 -6.20
CA SER A 359 14.57 -6.66 -5.03
C SER A 359 14.30 -8.11 -5.42
N VAL A 360 15.30 -8.97 -5.27
CA VAL A 360 15.20 -10.42 -5.48
C VAL A 360 15.03 -11.06 -4.11
N CYS A 361 14.01 -11.88 -3.95
CA CYS A 361 13.59 -12.43 -2.67
C CYS A 361 13.38 -13.93 -2.71
N GLY A 362 13.75 -14.62 -1.64
CA GLY A 362 13.45 -16.04 -1.46
C GLY A 362 14.03 -16.64 -0.19
N ASN A 363 13.19 -17.33 0.57
CA ASN A 363 13.62 -18.08 1.76
C ASN A 363 14.63 -19.20 1.44
N GLY A 364 14.63 -19.71 0.20
CA GLY A 364 15.60 -20.69 -0.28
C GLY A 364 17.01 -20.12 -0.48
N MET A 365 17.20 -18.80 -0.40
CA MET A 365 18.53 -18.18 -0.48
C MET A 365 19.31 -18.29 0.81
N LYS A 366 18.60 -18.43 1.94
CA LYS A 366 19.18 -18.42 3.28
C LYS A 366 20.11 -19.62 3.52
N ASN A 367 21.34 -19.34 3.93
CA ASN A 367 22.39 -20.36 4.18
C ASN A 367 22.72 -21.22 2.94
N VAL A 368 22.44 -20.76 1.71
CA VAL A 368 22.76 -21.49 0.47
C VAL A 368 23.88 -20.79 -0.27
N PRO A 369 25.12 -21.34 -0.19
CA PRO A 369 26.28 -20.75 -0.87
C PRO A 369 26.06 -20.64 -2.39
N GLY A 370 26.54 -19.53 -2.96
CA GLY A 370 26.51 -19.31 -4.41
C GLY A 370 25.23 -18.67 -4.96
N THR A 371 24.17 -18.51 -4.14
CA THR A 371 22.92 -17.90 -4.62
C THR A 371 23.11 -16.46 -5.10
N SER A 372 23.78 -15.62 -4.32
CA SER A 372 24.11 -14.24 -4.76
C SER A 372 24.92 -14.25 -6.06
N GLY A 373 25.92 -15.14 -6.17
CA GLY A 373 26.74 -15.27 -7.40
C GLY A 373 25.90 -15.60 -8.64
N ARG A 374 24.89 -16.46 -8.53
CA ARG A 374 23.97 -16.78 -9.64
C ARG A 374 23.16 -15.57 -10.07
N ILE A 375 22.60 -14.82 -9.09
CA ILE A 375 21.81 -13.62 -9.39
C ILE A 375 22.68 -12.56 -10.08
N TYR A 376 23.87 -12.25 -9.52
CA TYR A 376 24.79 -11.29 -10.15
C TYR A 376 25.23 -11.74 -11.56
N SER A 377 25.50 -13.04 -11.75
CA SER A 377 25.89 -13.60 -13.05
C SER A 377 24.75 -13.49 -14.06
N ALA A 378 23.52 -13.80 -13.66
CA ALA A 378 22.36 -13.66 -14.54
C ALA A 378 22.19 -12.22 -15.01
N LEU A 379 22.19 -11.24 -14.10
CA LEU A 379 22.11 -9.84 -14.45
C LEU A 379 23.27 -9.40 -15.38
N GLY A 380 24.49 -9.86 -15.08
CA GLY A 380 25.68 -9.52 -15.89
C GLY A 380 25.62 -10.10 -17.30
N VAL A 381 25.15 -11.33 -17.49
CA VAL A 381 24.99 -11.97 -18.82
C VAL A 381 24.02 -11.18 -19.71
N TYR A 382 22.97 -10.61 -19.12
CA TYR A 382 22.00 -9.77 -19.84
C TYR A 382 22.43 -8.30 -19.95
N GLY A 383 23.67 -7.98 -19.54
CA GLY A 383 24.24 -6.63 -19.70
C GLY A 383 23.72 -5.60 -18.72
N VAL A 384 23.04 -6.02 -17.63
CA VAL A 384 22.51 -5.13 -16.61
C VAL A 384 23.65 -4.56 -15.75
N ASN A 385 23.79 -3.25 -15.73
CA ASN A 385 24.77 -2.58 -14.87
C ASN A 385 24.18 -2.34 -13.46
N ILE A 386 24.80 -2.98 -12.45
CA ILE A 386 24.44 -2.80 -11.05
C ILE A 386 25.17 -1.57 -10.51
N ILE A 387 24.42 -0.49 -10.20
CA ILE A 387 24.96 0.75 -9.65
C ILE A 387 25.28 0.60 -8.16
N SER A 388 24.40 -0.05 -7.43
CA SER A 388 24.54 -0.34 -6.00
C SER A 388 23.80 -1.62 -5.64
N ALA A 389 24.25 -2.29 -4.58
CA ALA A 389 23.59 -3.48 -4.06
C ALA A 389 23.62 -3.49 -2.53
N ALA A 390 22.58 -4.05 -1.92
CA ALA A 390 22.50 -4.27 -0.48
C ALA A 390 21.79 -5.59 -0.19
N GLN A 391 22.27 -6.31 0.83
CA GLN A 391 21.67 -7.55 1.32
C GLN A 391 21.48 -7.46 2.83
N GLY A 392 20.30 -7.80 3.32
CA GLY A 392 20.04 -7.90 4.75
C GLY A 392 20.74 -9.11 5.39
N GLY A 393 21.04 -9.01 6.68
CA GLY A 393 21.65 -10.11 7.43
C GLY A 393 20.71 -11.32 7.64
N ASP A 394 19.44 -11.21 7.27
CA ASP A 394 18.46 -12.29 7.22
C ASP A 394 18.57 -13.18 5.97
N GLU A 395 19.40 -12.74 4.99
CA GLU A 395 19.64 -13.39 3.70
C GLU A 395 18.36 -13.63 2.85
N LEU A 396 17.26 -12.96 3.20
CA LEU A 396 15.97 -13.11 2.53
C LEU A 396 15.91 -12.36 1.20
N THR A 397 16.54 -11.19 1.15
CA THR A 397 16.41 -10.25 0.03
C THR A 397 17.77 -9.67 -0.35
N ILE A 398 18.03 -9.60 -1.68
CA ILE A 398 19.11 -8.80 -2.24
C ILE A 398 18.45 -7.70 -3.06
N SER A 399 18.74 -6.45 -2.71
CA SER A 399 18.24 -5.27 -3.42
C SER A 399 19.35 -4.66 -4.26
N PHE A 400 19.02 -4.30 -5.49
CA PHE A 400 19.89 -3.68 -6.47
C PHE A 400 19.33 -2.35 -6.91
N VAL A 401 20.21 -1.41 -7.22
CA VAL A 401 19.90 -0.18 -7.96
C VAL A 401 20.44 -0.32 -9.36
N ILE A 402 19.58 -0.22 -10.34
CA ILE A 402 19.92 -0.30 -11.77
C ILE A 402 19.35 0.92 -12.50
N LYS A 403 19.84 1.20 -13.71
CA LYS A 403 19.21 2.20 -14.58
C LYS A 403 17.82 1.72 -15.03
N ARG A 404 16.88 2.65 -15.20
CA ARG A 404 15.56 2.33 -15.74
C ARG A 404 15.62 1.72 -17.14
N THR A 405 16.64 2.11 -17.93
CA THR A 405 16.90 1.53 -19.26
C THR A 405 17.23 0.06 -19.22
N ASP A 406 17.73 -0.45 -18.11
CA ASP A 406 18.15 -1.86 -17.97
C ASP A 406 17.03 -2.75 -17.41
N ARG A 407 15.84 -2.18 -17.16
CA ARG A 407 14.71 -2.86 -16.51
C ARG A 407 14.28 -4.13 -17.24
N GLU A 408 14.03 -4.03 -18.55
CA GLU A 408 13.57 -5.17 -19.37
C GLU A 408 14.62 -6.30 -19.37
N ALA A 409 15.90 -5.94 -19.54
CA ALA A 409 16.99 -6.91 -19.46
C ALA A 409 17.11 -7.58 -18.10
N ALA A 410 16.81 -6.84 -17.01
CA ALA A 410 16.81 -7.41 -15.66
C ALA A 410 15.61 -8.37 -15.46
N GLU A 411 14.42 -8.04 -15.98
CA GLU A 411 13.25 -8.93 -15.94
C GLU A 411 13.53 -10.24 -16.70
N GLU A 412 14.13 -10.16 -17.90
CA GLU A 412 14.54 -11.35 -18.66
C GLU A 412 15.60 -12.19 -17.93
N ALA A 413 16.60 -11.53 -17.33
CA ALA A 413 17.67 -12.20 -16.57
C ALA A 413 17.13 -12.98 -15.37
N LEU A 414 16.09 -12.47 -14.71
CA LEU A 414 15.54 -13.08 -13.50
C LEU A 414 14.47 -14.13 -13.79
N ALA A 415 13.88 -14.12 -14.98
CA ALA A 415 12.92 -15.14 -15.40
C ALA A 415 13.52 -16.54 -15.53
N ILE A 416 14.86 -16.66 -15.56
CA ILE A 416 15.58 -17.94 -15.68
C ILE A 416 16.08 -18.49 -14.33
N LEU A 417 15.87 -17.76 -13.21
CA LEU A 417 16.31 -18.15 -11.86
C LEU A 417 15.21 -18.87 -11.09
#